data_aa47b106b2950ecb54c9ace4a58f69a8
#
_entry.id   aa47b106b2950ecb54c9ace4a58f69a8
#
_cell.length_a   1.000
_cell.length_b   1.000
_cell.length_c   1.000
_cell.angle_alpha   90.00
_cell.angle_beta   90.00
_cell.angle_gamma   90.00
#
_symmetry.space_group_name_H-M   'P 1'
#
loop_
_entity.id
_entity.type
_entity.pdbx_description
1 polymer ?
#
loop_
_entity_poly.entity_id
_entity_poly.type
_entity_poly.pdbx_seq_one_letter_code
_entity_poly.pdbx_strand_id
1 'polypeptide(L)'
;MTRFDRYLLRTILATSLIALAFLLAVDYIVQISVDADDLGQGNYTLAVLLLQLLLVLPEKLLLYTPAAVLIGTIMGLGQLAAQNEIAVVRAAGISRLRLARAGIAFALIVGVLNIVNGETLAPKLADRSRLMRNQALGQSSDPGREQGIWLKQQNTHIHIGALNPDGSLAHIRSYQSDADSITIGEADRATWQAPDWQLENPRAWRTRADKTERLTAPARWQNGATPQALQALAAVKSAETLHELYTLTRFMAANGLNHQQQSLKLWQRLLTPLTTAAMVLLALPFAFGSSRSGQQGTRLVTGILLGVAYYVASGVIANLALLLHWPPLLGAALPILIFTIPPLILLMRQ
;
A
#
# COMPACT_ATOMS: atom_id res chain seq x y z
N MET A 1 4.23 32.08 -14.16
CA MET A 1 4.16 31.01 -15.19
C MET A 1 3.91 31.64 -16.53
N THR A 2 4.74 31.33 -17.53
CA THR A 2 4.55 31.79 -18.91
C THR A 2 3.38 31.02 -19.57
N ARG A 3 2.86 31.51 -20.71
CA ARG A 3 1.83 30.81 -21.49
C ARG A 3 2.29 29.40 -21.90
N PHE A 4 3.59 29.27 -22.18
CA PHE A 4 4.21 28.00 -22.54
C PHE A 4 4.24 27.00 -21.35
N ASP A 5 4.62 27.47 -20.14
CA ASP A 5 4.60 26.59 -18.94
C ASP A 5 3.19 25.99 -18.74
N ARG A 6 2.14 26.80 -18.90
CA ARG A 6 0.76 26.34 -18.78
C ARG A 6 0.37 25.32 -19.84
N TYR A 7 0.80 25.53 -21.07
CA TYR A 7 0.58 24.59 -22.16
C TYR A 7 1.27 23.26 -21.91
N LEU A 8 2.55 23.30 -21.51
CA LEU A 8 3.34 22.13 -21.12
C LEU A 8 2.65 21.32 -20.03
N LEU A 9 2.23 21.99 -18.96
CA LEU A 9 1.56 21.33 -17.82
C LEU A 9 0.23 20.72 -18.23
N ARG A 10 -0.55 21.39 -19.07
CA ARG A 10 -1.80 20.86 -19.59
C ARG A 10 -1.58 19.60 -20.43
N THR A 11 -0.52 19.58 -21.25
CA THR A 11 -0.14 18.41 -22.04
C THR A 11 0.27 17.24 -21.14
N ILE A 12 1.17 17.47 -20.16
CA ILE A 12 1.59 16.42 -19.20
C ILE A 12 0.39 15.93 -18.40
N LEU A 13 -0.48 16.81 -17.93
CA LEU A 13 -1.69 16.40 -17.20
C LEU A 13 -2.60 15.53 -18.05
N ALA A 14 -2.91 15.95 -19.28
CA ALA A 14 -3.78 15.19 -20.18
C ALA A 14 -3.22 13.79 -20.47
N THR A 15 -1.93 13.70 -20.81
CA THR A 15 -1.28 12.41 -21.07
C THR A 15 -1.14 11.56 -19.83
N SER A 16 -0.93 12.17 -18.64
CA SER A 16 -0.92 11.44 -17.37
C SER A 16 -2.29 10.88 -16.99
N LEU A 17 -3.37 11.62 -17.27
CA LEU A 17 -4.73 11.14 -17.06
C LEU A 17 -5.07 9.97 -18.01
N ILE A 18 -4.64 10.03 -19.26
CA ILE A 18 -4.79 8.92 -20.22
C ILE A 18 -4.01 7.70 -19.74
N ALA A 19 -2.76 7.88 -19.32
CA ALA A 19 -1.94 6.79 -18.77
C ALA A 19 -2.56 6.20 -17.49
N LEU A 20 -3.09 7.04 -16.59
CA LEU A 20 -3.78 6.60 -15.40
C LEU A 20 -5.04 5.79 -15.72
N ALA A 21 -5.87 6.27 -16.66
CA ALA A 21 -7.06 5.56 -17.09
C ALA A 21 -6.71 4.20 -17.69
N PHE A 22 -5.63 4.11 -18.48
CA PHE A 22 -5.13 2.85 -19.01
C PHE A 22 -4.68 1.88 -17.90
N LEU A 23 -3.89 2.34 -16.94
CA LEU A 23 -3.43 1.52 -15.81
C LEU A 23 -4.60 1.02 -14.95
N LEU A 24 -5.57 1.90 -14.68
CA LEU A 24 -6.78 1.54 -13.94
C LEU A 24 -7.64 0.54 -14.71
N ALA A 25 -7.77 0.68 -16.04
CA ALA A 25 -8.53 -0.27 -16.85
C ALA A 25 -7.91 -1.67 -16.78
N VAL A 26 -6.58 -1.77 -16.90
CA VAL A 26 -5.86 -3.06 -16.76
C VAL A 26 -6.05 -3.65 -15.36
N ASP A 27 -5.87 -2.84 -14.30
CA ASP A 27 -6.08 -3.29 -12.92
C ASP A 27 -7.52 -3.78 -12.69
N TYR A 28 -8.51 -3.06 -13.20
CA TYR A 28 -9.92 -3.44 -13.05
C TYR A 28 -10.28 -4.72 -13.80
N ILE A 29 -9.71 -4.96 -14.99
CA ILE A 29 -9.88 -6.23 -15.70
C ILE A 29 -9.35 -7.39 -14.85
N VAL A 30 -8.17 -7.23 -14.26
CA VAL A 30 -7.59 -8.23 -13.34
C VAL A 30 -8.47 -8.42 -12.11
N GLN A 31 -8.92 -7.32 -11.49
CA GLN A 31 -9.76 -7.39 -10.29
C GLN A 31 -11.12 -8.08 -10.58
N ILE A 32 -11.75 -7.76 -11.71
CA ILE A 32 -13.00 -8.42 -12.14
C ILE A 32 -12.75 -9.92 -12.32
N SER A 33 -11.61 -10.31 -12.89
CA SER A 33 -11.27 -11.73 -13.08
C SER A 33 -11.07 -12.46 -11.74
N VAL A 34 -10.48 -11.79 -10.76
CA VAL A 34 -10.28 -12.35 -9.40
C VAL A 34 -11.61 -12.48 -8.66
N ASP A 35 -12.48 -11.47 -8.76
CA ASP A 35 -13.77 -11.44 -8.06
C ASP A 35 -14.89 -12.19 -8.83
N ALA A 36 -14.59 -12.74 -10.03
CA ALA A 36 -15.57 -13.45 -10.86
C ALA A 36 -16.14 -14.70 -10.17
N ASP A 37 -15.33 -15.41 -9.38
CA ASP A 37 -15.72 -16.61 -8.65
C ASP A 37 -16.73 -16.32 -7.52
N ASP A 38 -16.78 -15.07 -7.06
CA ASP A 38 -17.71 -14.63 -6.02
C ASP A 38 -19.05 -14.12 -6.59
N LEU A 39 -19.14 -13.91 -7.92
CA LEU A 39 -20.35 -13.43 -8.57
C LEU A 39 -21.48 -14.46 -8.45
N GLY A 40 -22.64 -14.00 -7.98
CA GLY A 40 -23.80 -14.86 -7.75
C GLY A 40 -23.84 -15.51 -6.36
N GLN A 41 -22.83 -15.33 -5.53
CA GLN A 41 -22.86 -15.75 -4.13
C GLN A 41 -23.64 -14.69 -3.31
N GLY A 42 -24.63 -15.15 -2.53
CA GLY A 42 -25.49 -14.25 -1.76
C GLY A 42 -26.14 -13.16 -2.64
N ASN A 43 -25.92 -11.90 -2.30
CA ASN A 43 -26.36 -10.73 -3.06
C ASN A 43 -25.23 -10.06 -3.85
N TYR A 44 -24.09 -10.72 -4.07
CA TYR A 44 -22.94 -10.17 -4.78
C TYR A 44 -23.17 -10.23 -6.29
N THR A 45 -23.73 -9.14 -6.82
CA THR A 45 -24.06 -8.96 -8.24
C THR A 45 -22.98 -8.17 -8.98
N LEU A 46 -23.03 -8.19 -10.32
CA LEU A 46 -22.14 -7.35 -11.14
C LEU A 46 -22.26 -5.86 -10.82
N ALA A 47 -23.46 -5.37 -10.46
CA ALA A 47 -23.67 -3.99 -10.06
C ALA A 47 -22.92 -3.66 -8.74
N VAL A 48 -22.93 -4.57 -7.78
CA VAL A 48 -22.17 -4.44 -6.52
C VAL A 48 -20.68 -4.44 -6.81
N LEU A 49 -20.18 -5.33 -7.66
CA LEU A 49 -18.77 -5.36 -8.07
C LEU A 49 -18.34 -4.04 -8.74
N LEU A 50 -19.10 -3.51 -9.70
CA LEU A 50 -18.77 -2.26 -10.35
C LEU A 50 -18.78 -1.07 -9.38
N LEU A 51 -19.73 -1.04 -8.45
CA LEU A 51 -19.76 -0.02 -7.40
C LEU A 51 -18.57 -0.16 -6.44
N GLN A 52 -18.17 -1.39 -6.11
CA GLN A 52 -16.98 -1.68 -5.33
C GLN A 52 -15.72 -1.13 -6.01
N LEU A 53 -15.55 -1.38 -7.31
CA LEU A 53 -14.41 -0.85 -8.08
C LEU A 53 -14.38 0.68 -8.08
N LEU A 54 -15.55 1.33 -8.17
CA LEU A 54 -15.64 2.79 -8.11
C LEU A 54 -15.26 3.33 -6.71
N LEU A 55 -15.69 2.65 -5.65
CA LEU A 55 -15.36 3.04 -4.28
C LEU A 55 -13.86 2.88 -3.95
N VAL A 56 -13.19 1.89 -4.56
CA VAL A 56 -11.74 1.65 -4.38
C VAL A 56 -10.88 2.59 -5.24
N LEU A 57 -11.48 3.32 -6.20
CA LEU A 57 -10.75 4.22 -7.11
C LEU A 57 -9.79 5.18 -6.39
N PRO A 58 -10.14 5.90 -5.30
CA PRO A 58 -9.20 6.78 -4.62
C PRO A 58 -7.98 6.07 -4.02
N GLU A 59 -8.13 4.83 -3.57
CA GLU A 59 -7.00 4.00 -3.11
C GLU A 59 -6.08 3.62 -4.29
N LYS A 60 -6.66 3.23 -5.43
CA LYS A 60 -5.88 2.93 -6.65
C LYS A 60 -5.13 4.15 -7.18
N LEU A 61 -5.67 5.36 -7.02
CA LEU A 61 -4.95 6.60 -7.35
C LEU A 61 -3.66 6.75 -6.54
N LEU A 62 -3.63 6.36 -5.27
CA LEU A 62 -2.41 6.40 -4.45
C LEU A 62 -1.29 5.55 -5.05
N LEU A 63 -1.64 4.39 -5.57
CA LEU A 63 -0.70 3.43 -6.13
C LEU A 63 -0.21 3.84 -7.52
N TYR A 64 -1.13 4.21 -8.41
CA TYR A 64 -0.83 4.37 -9.84
C TYR A 64 -0.39 5.78 -10.24
N THR A 65 -0.64 6.82 -9.43
CA THR A 65 -0.29 8.22 -9.77
C THR A 65 1.18 8.42 -10.14
N PRO A 66 2.18 7.92 -9.39
CA PRO A 66 3.59 8.13 -9.76
C PRO A 66 3.94 7.52 -11.13
N ALA A 67 3.46 6.30 -11.40
CA ALA A 67 3.68 5.63 -12.68
C ALA A 67 2.94 6.32 -13.83
N ALA A 68 1.72 6.76 -13.60
CA ALA A 68 0.93 7.50 -14.59
C ALA A 68 1.59 8.83 -14.96
N VAL A 69 2.16 9.54 -13.98
CA VAL A 69 2.91 10.78 -14.21
C VAL A 69 4.21 10.53 -14.98
N LEU A 70 4.92 9.42 -14.71
CA LEU A 70 6.08 8.99 -15.50
C LEU A 70 5.72 8.78 -16.97
N ILE A 71 4.76 7.89 -17.22
CA ILE A 71 4.31 7.52 -18.57
C ILE A 71 3.76 8.75 -19.29
N GLY A 72 2.91 9.54 -18.61
CA GLY A 72 2.32 10.74 -19.15
C GLY A 72 3.35 11.81 -19.51
N THR A 73 4.40 11.97 -18.68
CA THR A 73 5.49 12.89 -18.96
C THR A 73 6.29 12.44 -20.19
N ILE A 74 6.64 11.14 -20.31
CA ILE A 74 7.34 10.60 -21.49
C ILE A 74 6.51 10.80 -22.75
N MET A 75 5.22 10.49 -22.69
CA MET A 75 4.30 10.63 -23.83
C MET A 75 4.07 12.10 -24.20
N GLY A 76 3.73 12.95 -23.23
CA GLY A 76 3.40 14.36 -23.45
C GLY A 76 4.59 15.15 -23.98
N LEU A 77 5.73 15.07 -23.30
CA LEU A 77 6.96 15.73 -23.79
C LEU A 77 7.45 15.10 -25.09
N GLY A 78 7.31 13.79 -25.23
CA GLY A 78 7.65 13.10 -26.45
C GLY A 78 6.79 13.53 -27.66
N GLN A 79 5.51 13.83 -27.45
CA GLN A 79 4.63 14.40 -28.48
C GLN A 79 5.07 15.80 -28.89
N LEU A 80 5.33 16.68 -27.91
CA LEU A 80 5.85 18.04 -28.16
C LEU A 80 7.21 18.02 -28.87
N ALA A 81 8.07 17.06 -28.54
CA ALA A 81 9.35 16.87 -29.22
C ALA A 81 9.18 16.41 -30.68
N ALA A 82 8.24 15.50 -30.94
CA ALA A 82 7.93 15.01 -32.29
C ALA A 82 7.33 16.10 -33.20
N GLN A 83 6.63 17.07 -32.62
CA GLN A 83 6.08 18.25 -33.31
C GLN A 83 7.10 19.39 -33.45
N ASN A 84 8.38 19.18 -33.06
CA ASN A 84 9.44 20.18 -33.03
C ASN A 84 9.17 21.38 -32.10
N GLU A 85 8.10 21.37 -31.31
CA GLU A 85 7.76 22.50 -30.41
C GLU A 85 8.85 22.73 -29.35
N ILE A 86 9.44 21.66 -28.81
CA ILE A 86 10.55 21.75 -27.86
C ILE A 86 11.80 22.35 -28.54
N ALA A 87 12.06 22.05 -29.80
CA ALA A 87 13.18 22.62 -30.54
C ALA A 87 13.01 24.12 -30.73
N VAL A 88 11.82 24.58 -31.13
CA VAL A 88 11.47 26.00 -31.28
C VAL A 88 11.63 26.75 -29.95
N VAL A 89 11.12 26.19 -28.87
CA VAL A 89 11.20 26.80 -27.53
C VAL A 89 12.65 26.92 -27.05
N ARG A 90 13.47 25.91 -27.35
CA ARG A 90 14.91 25.95 -27.05
C ARG A 90 15.66 26.98 -27.90
N ALA A 91 15.30 27.12 -29.18
CA ALA A 91 15.85 28.20 -30.05
C ALA A 91 15.49 29.61 -29.53
N ALA A 92 14.34 29.73 -28.85
CA ALA A 92 13.94 30.95 -28.15
C ALA A 92 14.64 31.18 -26.79
N GLY A 93 15.67 30.36 -26.43
CA GLY A 93 16.48 30.54 -25.22
C GLY A 93 15.94 29.89 -23.97
N ILE A 94 14.89 29.07 -24.04
CA ILE A 94 14.37 28.33 -22.87
C ILE A 94 15.19 27.08 -22.63
N SER A 95 15.84 27.00 -21.46
CA SER A 95 16.67 25.86 -21.07
C SER A 95 15.85 24.62 -20.72
N ARG A 96 16.45 23.41 -20.89
CA ARG A 96 15.86 22.14 -20.46
C ARG A 96 15.53 22.12 -18.95
N LEU A 97 16.38 22.80 -18.16
CA LEU A 97 16.18 22.90 -16.71
C LEU A 97 14.91 23.70 -16.35
N ARG A 98 14.54 24.69 -17.16
CA ARG A 98 13.28 25.41 -16.96
C ARG A 98 12.07 24.54 -17.25
N LEU A 99 12.14 23.72 -18.30
CA LEU A 99 11.12 22.71 -18.61
C LEU A 99 10.98 21.68 -17.48
N ALA A 100 12.12 21.20 -16.96
CA ALA A 100 12.17 20.30 -15.82
C ALA A 100 11.52 20.87 -14.57
N ARG A 101 11.83 22.16 -14.23
CA ARG A 101 11.24 22.83 -13.05
C ARG A 101 9.71 22.89 -13.11
N ALA A 102 9.13 23.19 -14.28
CA ALA A 102 7.67 23.20 -14.44
C ALA A 102 7.07 21.81 -14.19
N GLY A 103 7.66 20.76 -14.79
CA GLY A 103 7.23 19.38 -14.59
C GLY A 103 7.38 18.90 -13.14
N ILE A 104 8.49 19.26 -12.47
CA ILE A 104 8.72 18.91 -11.06
C ILE A 104 7.70 19.62 -10.16
N ALA A 105 7.43 20.91 -10.37
CA ALA A 105 6.43 21.64 -9.61
C ALA A 105 5.03 21.01 -9.75
N PHE A 106 4.67 20.63 -10.98
CA PHE A 106 3.45 19.87 -11.24
C PHE A 106 3.41 18.56 -10.46
N ALA A 107 4.48 17.74 -10.55
CA ALA A 107 4.56 16.46 -9.87
C ALA A 107 4.48 16.59 -8.34
N LEU A 108 5.09 17.61 -7.75
CA LEU A 108 4.98 17.90 -6.32
C LEU A 108 3.53 18.24 -5.93
N ILE A 109 2.84 19.07 -6.72
CA ILE A 109 1.42 19.39 -6.48
C ILE A 109 0.57 18.13 -6.56
N VAL A 110 0.73 17.32 -7.61
CA VAL A 110 0.00 16.06 -7.78
C VAL A 110 0.30 15.09 -6.63
N GLY A 111 1.57 15.00 -6.21
CA GLY A 111 1.97 14.17 -5.08
C GLY A 111 1.36 14.62 -3.74
N VAL A 112 1.28 15.93 -3.50
CA VAL A 112 0.60 16.49 -2.31
C VAL A 112 -0.91 16.19 -2.37
N LEU A 113 -1.55 16.40 -3.52
CA LEU A 113 -2.97 16.04 -3.70
C LEU A 113 -3.21 14.54 -3.47
N ASN A 114 -2.26 13.70 -3.87
CA ASN A 114 -2.30 12.26 -3.61
C ASN A 114 -2.24 11.95 -2.09
N ILE A 115 -1.38 12.64 -1.32
CA ILE A 115 -1.38 12.53 0.14
C ILE A 115 -2.73 12.93 0.72
N VAL A 116 -3.27 14.10 0.30
CA VAL A 116 -4.59 14.56 0.80
C VAL A 116 -5.69 13.54 0.49
N ASN A 117 -5.69 12.97 -0.71
CA ASN A 117 -6.59 11.87 -1.06
C ASN A 117 -6.44 10.68 -0.11
N GLY A 118 -5.20 10.30 0.20
CA GLY A 118 -4.89 9.20 1.11
C GLY A 118 -5.27 9.44 2.58
N GLU A 119 -5.42 10.70 2.99
CA GLU A 119 -5.88 11.05 4.34
C GLU A 119 -7.39 11.21 4.45
N THR A 120 -8.08 11.44 3.33
CA THR A 120 -9.49 11.86 3.37
C THR A 120 -10.45 10.90 2.69
N LEU A 121 -10.26 10.66 1.39
CA LEU A 121 -11.19 9.90 0.56
C LEU A 121 -10.88 8.41 0.53
N ALA A 122 -9.62 8.06 0.32
CA ALA A 122 -9.22 6.68 0.10
C ALA A 122 -9.61 5.74 1.26
N PRO A 123 -9.27 6.00 2.54
CA PRO A 123 -9.61 5.09 3.63
C PRO A 123 -11.13 4.95 3.82
N LYS A 124 -11.87 6.07 3.79
CA LYS A 124 -13.33 6.06 4.00
C LYS A 124 -14.07 5.26 2.92
N LEU A 125 -13.66 5.41 1.66
CA LEU A 125 -14.31 4.73 0.55
C LEU A 125 -13.86 3.27 0.43
N ALA A 126 -12.61 2.96 0.76
CA ALA A 126 -12.12 1.58 0.85
C ALA A 126 -12.87 0.79 1.94
N ASP A 127 -13.04 1.36 3.13
CA ASP A 127 -13.81 0.72 4.20
C ASP A 127 -15.26 0.48 3.79
N ARG A 128 -15.89 1.47 3.15
CA ARG A 128 -17.26 1.32 2.65
C ARG A 128 -17.36 0.23 1.59
N SER A 129 -16.37 0.12 0.72
CA SER A 129 -16.25 -0.94 -0.28
C SER A 129 -16.19 -2.33 0.36
N ARG A 130 -15.31 -2.49 1.37
CA ARG A 130 -15.14 -3.76 2.11
C ARG A 130 -16.43 -4.15 2.82
N LEU A 131 -17.07 -3.21 3.54
CA LEU A 131 -18.32 -3.48 4.23
C LEU A 131 -19.45 -3.89 3.27
N MET A 132 -19.57 -3.21 2.13
CA MET A 132 -20.55 -3.53 1.09
C MET A 132 -20.32 -4.94 0.50
N ARG A 133 -19.07 -5.32 0.22
CA ARG A 133 -18.73 -6.65 -0.27
C ARG A 133 -19.11 -7.73 0.75
N ASN A 134 -18.71 -7.57 2.01
CA ASN A 134 -18.99 -8.53 3.07
C ASN A 134 -20.50 -8.71 3.27
N GLN A 135 -21.27 -7.62 3.27
CA GLN A 135 -22.73 -7.67 3.35
C GLN A 135 -23.36 -8.39 2.15
N ALA A 136 -22.87 -8.13 0.95
CA ALA A 136 -23.37 -8.76 -0.26
C ALA A 136 -23.08 -10.27 -0.32
N LEU A 137 -21.93 -10.70 0.20
CA LEU A 137 -21.55 -12.12 0.30
C LEU A 137 -22.24 -12.85 1.48
N GLY A 138 -23.04 -12.14 2.29
CA GLY A 138 -23.66 -12.73 3.48
C GLY A 138 -22.66 -13.10 4.57
N GLN A 139 -21.43 -12.62 4.45
CA GLN A 139 -20.43 -12.73 5.48
C GLN A 139 -20.80 -11.76 6.59
N SER A 140 -21.03 -12.27 7.80
CA SER A 140 -21.35 -11.41 8.94
C SER A 140 -20.27 -10.34 9.07
N SER A 141 -20.68 -9.08 9.07
CA SER A 141 -19.83 -7.88 9.19
C SER A 141 -19.23 -7.77 10.60
N ASP A 142 -18.83 -8.88 11.17
CA ASP A 142 -18.08 -8.91 12.41
C ASP A 142 -16.59 -8.82 12.04
N PRO A 143 -15.96 -7.63 12.09
CA PRO A 143 -14.55 -7.45 11.70
C PRO A 143 -13.61 -8.36 12.48
N GLY A 144 -14.12 -8.96 13.56
CA GLY A 144 -13.38 -9.88 14.42
C GLY A 144 -13.34 -11.33 13.96
N ARG A 145 -14.24 -11.80 13.07
CA ARG A 145 -14.32 -13.24 12.77
C ARG A 145 -13.36 -13.74 11.70
N GLU A 146 -13.09 -12.97 10.65
CA GLU A 146 -12.16 -13.39 9.58
C GLU A 146 -10.74 -12.83 9.73
N GLN A 147 -10.55 -11.81 10.54
CA GLN A 147 -9.27 -11.12 10.73
C GLN A 147 -8.71 -11.23 12.14
N GLY A 148 -9.00 -12.31 12.85
CA GLY A 148 -8.44 -12.55 14.17
C GLY A 148 -6.95 -12.24 14.27
N ILE A 149 -6.50 -11.87 15.46
CA ILE A 149 -5.08 -11.59 15.72
C ILE A 149 -4.37 -12.92 15.94
N TRP A 150 -3.35 -13.21 15.13
CA TRP A 150 -2.47 -14.33 15.35
C TRP A 150 -1.23 -13.90 16.13
N LEU A 151 -0.97 -14.60 17.22
CA LEU A 151 0.21 -14.42 18.06
C LEU A 151 1.02 -15.71 18.08
N LYS A 152 2.33 -15.57 18.06
CA LYS A 152 3.24 -16.69 18.34
C LYS A 152 3.92 -16.43 19.68
N GLN A 153 3.69 -17.34 20.63
CA GLN A 153 4.34 -17.32 21.95
C GLN A 153 5.09 -18.63 22.11
N GLN A 154 6.42 -18.57 22.04
CA GLN A 154 7.27 -19.77 22.04
C GLN A 154 6.84 -20.80 20.96
N ASN A 155 6.28 -21.96 21.38
CA ASN A 155 5.82 -23.02 20.49
C ASN A 155 4.29 -23.06 20.32
N THR A 156 3.59 -22.03 20.82
CA THR A 156 2.13 -21.91 20.76
C THR A 156 1.71 -20.83 19.79
N HIS A 157 0.83 -21.15 18.86
CA HIS A 157 0.15 -20.18 18.00
C HIS A 157 -1.22 -19.89 18.59
N ILE A 158 -1.51 -18.64 18.86
CA ILE A 158 -2.74 -18.19 19.50
C ILE A 158 -3.51 -17.34 18.51
N HIS A 159 -4.74 -17.74 18.26
CA HIS A 159 -5.70 -17.00 17.44
C HIS A 159 -6.72 -16.34 18.35
N ILE A 160 -6.89 -15.04 18.25
CA ILE A 160 -7.89 -14.25 18.97
C ILE A 160 -8.90 -13.80 17.93
N GLY A 161 -10.13 -14.30 18.00
CA GLY A 161 -11.17 -14.02 17.01
C GLY A 161 -11.64 -12.58 17.01
N ALA A 162 -11.80 -11.96 18.19
CA ALA A 162 -12.19 -10.55 18.30
C ALA A 162 -11.62 -9.91 19.56
N LEU A 163 -11.35 -8.61 19.48
CA LEU A 163 -11.05 -7.71 20.59
C LEU A 163 -12.26 -6.81 20.80
N ASN A 164 -12.95 -6.97 21.91
CA ASN A 164 -14.12 -6.18 22.23
C ASN A 164 -13.76 -4.75 22.70
N PRO A 165 -14.68 -3.78 22.58
CA PRO A 165 -14.46 -2.41 23.06
C PRO A 165 -14.20 -2.30 24.56
N ASP A 166 -14.68 -3.27 25.36
CA ASP A 166 -14.43 -3.37 26.81
C ASP A 166 -13.02 -3.92 27.13
N GLY A 167 -12.20 -4.20 26.13
CA GLY A 167 -10.87 -4.78 26.28
C GLY A 167 -10.85 -6.28 26.49
N SER A 168 -12.00 -6.97 26.50
CA SER A 168 -12.05 -8.43 26.55
C SER A 168 -11.78 -9.06 25.20
N LEU A 169 -11.30 -10.31 25.17
CA LEU A 169 -11.07 -11.10 23.98
C LEU A 169 -12.21 -12.11 23.79
N ALA A 170 -12.58 -12.38 22.54
CA ALA A 170 -13.56 -13.40 22.20
C ALA A 170 -12.97 -14.43 21.23
N HIS A 171 -13.47 -15.67 21.33
CA HIS A 171 -13.10 -16.79 20.46
C HIS A 171 -11.59 -17.04 20.40
N ILE A 172 -10.97 -17.34 21.55
CA ILE A 172 -9.54 -17.59 21.63
C ILE A 172 -9.30 -19.07 21.29
N ARG A 173 -8.34 -19.33 20.39
CA ARG A 173 -7.84 -20.66 20.08
C ARG A 173 -6.33 -20.69 20.19
N SER A 174 -5.80 -21.71 20.80
CA SER A 174 -4.35 -21.94 20.90
C SER A 174 -3.99 -23.27 20.26
N TYR A 175 -2.88 -23.28 19.53
CA TYR A 175 -2.34 -24.47 18.86
C TYR A 175 -0.89 -24.61 19.30
N GLN A 176 -0.62 -25.65 20.07
CA GLN A 176 0.74 -26.00 20.48
C GLN A 176 1.13 -27.28 19.74
N SER A 177 2.19 -27.21 18.95
CA SER A 177 2.72 -28.37 18.23
C SER A 177 3.95 -28.90 18.95
N ASP A 178 3.86 -30.13 19.45
CA ASP A 178 4.96 -30.92 19.97
C ASP A 178 5.35 -32.00 18.93
N ALA A 179 6.50 -32.68 19.11
CA ALA A 179 7.03 -33.61 18.12
C ALA A 179 6.01 -34.69 17.65
N ASP A 180 5.15 -35.20 18.56
CA ASP A 180 4.20 -36.31 18.28
C ASP A 180 2.75 -35.93 18.59
N SER A 181 2.43 -34.70 18.95
CA SER A 181 1.08 -34.32 19.34
C SER A 181 0.79 -32.85 19.06
N ILE A 182 -0.49 -32.57 18.79
CA ILE A 182 -1.00 -31.19 18.69
C ILE A 182 -1.97 -30.99 19.86
N THR A 183 -1.71 -30.00 20.68
CA THR A 183 -2.63 -29.59 21.73
C THR A 183 -3.40 -28.37 21.25
N ILE A 184 -4.73 -28.46 21.25
CA ILE A 184 -5.64 -27.38 20.87
C ILE A 184 -6.34 -26.91 22.13
N GLY A 185 -6.24 -25.62 22.42
CA GLY A 185 -7.00 -24.97 23.49
C GLY A 185 -8.04 -24.03 22.90
N GLU A 186 -9.21 -23.94 23.49
CA GLU A 186 -10.26 -23.00 23.14
C GLU A 186 -10.81 -22.33 24.40
N ALA A 187 -11.15 -21.03 24.29
CA ALA A 187 -11.91 -20.31 25.29
C ALA A 187 -12.89 -19.36 24.60
N ASP A 188 -14.08 -19.23 25.17
CA ASP A 188 -15.13 -18.40 24.60
C ASP A 188 -14.80 -16.90 24.77
N ARG A 189 -14.23 -16.55 25.92
CA ARG A 189 -13.86 -15.18 26.27
C ARG A 189 -12.60 -15.18 27.15
N ALA A 190 -11.85 -14.07 27.13
CA ALA A 190 -10.82 -13.78 28.12
C ALA A 190 -10.90 -12.35 28.61
N THR A 191 -10.76 -12.17 29.92
CA THR A 191 -10.73 -10.87 30.59
C THR A 191 -9.36 -10.62 31.20
N TRP A 192 -8.84 -9.38 31.06
CA TRP A 192 -7.56 -9.02 31.60
C TRP A 192 -7.62 -8.83 33.11
N GLN A 193 -6.89 -9.64 33.84
CA GLN A 193 -6.65 -9.47 35.29
C GLN A 193 -5.14 -9.52 35.51
N ALA A 194 -4.54 -8.33 35.53
CA ALA A 194 -3.08 -8.20 35.56
C ALA A 194 -2.43 -9.14 36.58
N PRO A 195 -1.37 -9.87 36.19
CA PRO A 195 -0.65 -9.81 34.92
C PRO A 195 -1.14 -10.79 33.85
N ASP A 196 -2.24 -11.51 34.07
CA ASP A 196 -2.70 -12.64 33.25
C ASP A 196 -4.08 -12.40 32.63
N TRP A 197 -4.41 -13.18 31.61
CA TRP A 197 -5.76 -13.28 31.06
C TRP A 197 -6.53 -14.40 31.73
N GLN A 198 -7.69 -14.11 32.29
CA GLN A 198 -8.62 -15.10 32.82
C GLN A 198 -9.50 -15.60 31.71
N LEU A 199 -9.50 -16.91 31.48
CA LEU A 199 -10.25 -17.58 30.41
C LEU A 199 -11.61 -18.04 30.93
N GLU A 200 -12.66 -17.77 30.16
CA GLU A 200 -14.02 -18.24 30.42
C GLU A 200 -14.31 -19.48 29.55
N ASN A 201 -14.84 -20.53 30.17
CA ASN A 201 -15.14 -21.83 29.53
C ASN A 201 -13.95 -22.44 28.80
N PRO A 202 -12.75 -22.53 29.42
CA PRO A 202 -11.61 -23.09 28.74
C PRO A 202 -11.77 -24.59 28.49
N ARG A 203 -11.39 -25.02 27.27
CA ARG A 203 -11.42 -26.40 26.82
C ARG A 203 -10.07 -26.72 26.18
N ALA A 204 -9.57 -27.94 26.38
CA ALA A 204 -8.33 -28.35 25.73
C ALA A 204 -8.40 -29.80 25.28
N TRP A 205 -7.79 -30.06 24.13
CA TRP A 205 -7.68 -31.43 23.59
C TRP A 205 -6.25 -31.65 23.11
N ARG A 206 -5.75 -32.85 23.30
CA ARG A 206 -4.51 -33.31 22.72
C ARG A 206 -4.79 -34.37 21.69
N THR A 207 -4.35 -34.13 20.45
CA THR A 207 -4.48 -35.10 19.37
C THR A 207 -3.12 -35.71 19.08
N ARG A 208 -3.03 -37.01 19.13
CA ARG A 208 -1.93 -37.87 18.70
C ARG A 208 -2.42 -38.73 17.55
N ALA A 209 -1.53 -39.28 16.71
CA ALA A 209 -1.87 -39.94 15.44
C ALA A 209 -3.20 -40.73 15.39
N ASP A 210 -3.63 -41.39 16.49
CA ASP A 210 -4.84 -42.22 16.55
C ASP A 210 -5.80 -41.90 17.71
N LYS A 211 -5.48 -40.94 18.58
CA LYS A 211 -6.30 -40.65 19.76
C LYS A 211 -6.39 -39.18 20.07
N THR A 212 -7.61 -38.75 20.35
CA THR A 212 -7.86 -37.37 20.87
C THR A 212 -8.28 -37.53 22.34
N GLU A 213 -7.53 -36.93 23.23
CA GLU A 213 -7.80 -36.92 24.67
C GLU A 213 -8.22 -35.53 25.11
N ARG A 214 -9.23 -35.43 25.94
CA ARG A 214 -9.60 -34.18 26.60
C ARG A 214 -8.67 -33.90 27.75
N LEU A 215 -8.06 -32.71 27.76
CA LEU A 215 -7.20 -32.28 28.86
C LEU A 215 -7.93 -31.30 29.78
N THR A 216 -7.42 -31.18 31.02
CA THR A 216 -7.82 -30.08 31.90
C THR A 216 -7.22 -28.80 31.32
N ALA A 217 -8.07 -27.88 30.86
CA ALA A 217 -7.63 -26.60 30.28
C ALA A 217 -7.20 -25.65 31.40
N PRO A 218 -6.13 -24.86 31.18
CA PRO A 218 -5.73 -23.82 32.14
C PRO A 218 -6.80 -22.73 32.22
N ALA A 219 -7.18 -22.32 33.42
CA ALA A 219 -8.11 -21.20 33.62
C ALA A 219 -7.49 -19.83 33.32
N ARG A 220 -6.18 -19.76 33.18
CA ARG A 220 -5.42 -18.51 32.94
C ARG A 220 -4.44 -18.69 31.79
N TRP A 221 -4.36 -17.66 30.96
CA TRP A 221 -3.30 -17.53 29.96
C TRP A 221 -2.20 -16.64 30.55
N GLN A 222 -1.12 -17.28 30.97
CA GLN A 222 0.04 -16.63 31.59
C GLN A 222 0.95 -15.99 30.54
N ASN A 223 1.59 -14.88 30.93
CA ASN A 223 2.52 -14.14 30.05
C ASN A 223 1.91 -13.75 28.68
N GLY A 224 0.60 -13.60 28.61
CA GLY A 224 -0.09 -13.14 27.41
C GLY A 224 0.26 -11.68 27.07
N ALA A 225 0.09 -11.32 25.78
CA ALA A 225 0.24 -9.92 25.36
C ALA A 225 -0.74 -9.03 26.15
N THR A 226 -0.28 -7.86 26.58
CA THR A 226 -1.14 -6.90 27.29
C THR A 226 -2.29 -6.39 26.41
N PRO A 227 -3.42 -5.93 26.98
CA PRO A 227 -4.51 -5.35 26.19
C PRO A 227 -4.05 -4.24 25.24
N GLN A 228 -3.10 -3.40 25.69
CA GLN A 228 -2.52 -2.33 24.87
C GLN A 228 -1.74 -2.89 23.67
N ALA A 229 -0.95 -3.96 23.88
CA ALA A 229 -0.22 -4.61 22.80
C ALA A 229 -1.16 -5.26 21.79
N LEU A 230 -2.25 -5.88 22.24
CA LEU A 230 -3.28 -6.46 21.35
C LEU A 230 -4.03 -5.39 20.57
N GLN A 231 -4.37 -4.26 21.20
CA GLN A 231 -4.99 -3.11 20.51
C GLN A 231 -4.05 -2.56 19.44
N ALA A 232 -2.74 -2.46 19.73
CA ALA A 232 -1.76 -2.03 18.74
C ALA A 232 -1.68 -3.01 17.57
N LEU A 233 -1.66 -4.32 17.83
CA LEU A 233 -1.63 -5.34 16.78
C LEU A 233 -2.90 -5.34 15.91
N ALA A 234 -4.06 -5.10 16.51
CA ALA A 234 -5.31 -4.90 15.77
C ALA A 234 -5.24 -3.64 14.89
N ALA A 235 -4.71 -2.54 15.42
CA ALA A 235 -4.55 -1.29 14.70
C ALA A 235 -3.53 -1.37 13.54
N VAL A 236 -2.51 -2.26 13.62
CA VAL A 236 -1.54 -2.49 12.53
C VAL A 236 -2.22 -2.87 11.21
N LYS A 237 -3.30 -3.64 11.26
CA LYS A 237 -4.04 -4.08 10.07
C LYS A 237 -4.91 -2.98 9.46
N SER A 238 -5.35 -2.01 10.27
CA SER A 238 -6.30 -0.97 9.88
C SER A 238 -5.67 0.41 9.66
N ALA A 239 -4.38 0.60 10.02
CA ALA A 239 -3.73 1.89 9.85
C ALA A 239 -3.47 2.19 8.36
N GLU A 240 -4.30 3.04 7.78
CA GLU A 240 -4.24 3.42 6.36
C GLU A 240 -3.85 4.88 6.15
N THR A 241 -4.06 5.75 7.15
CA THR A 241 -3.70 7.17 7.07
C THR A 241 -2.30 7.45 7.64
N LEU A 242 -1.68 8.58 7.26
CA LEU A 242 -0.41 9.03 7.85
C LEU A 242 -0.55 9.25 9.36
N HIS A 243 -1.69 9.81 9.79
CA HIS A 243 -1.97 10.05 11.19
C HIS A 243 -2.02 8.75 12.00
N GLU A 244 -2.73 7.75 11.50
CA GLU A 244 -2.82 6.43 12.12
C GLU A 244 -1.46 5.73 12.14
N LEU A 245 -0.73 5.73 11.01
CA LEU A 245 0.62 5.17 10.91
C LEU A 245 1.59 5.84 11.88
N TYR A 246 1.55 7.17 12.00
CA TYR A 246 2.39 7.91 12.94
C TYR A 246 2.07 7.56 14.40
N THR A 247 0.78 7.58 14.76
CA THR A 247 0.31 7.26 16.11
C THR A 247 0.68 5.83 16.50
N LEU A 248 0.44 4.89 15.58
CA LEU A 248 0.76 3.48 15.76
C LEU A 248 2.27 3.25 15.90
N THR A 249 3.07 3.85 15.03
CA THR A 249 4.54 3.74 15.08
C THR A 249 5.08 4.25 16.42
N ARG A 250 4.58 5.40 16.88
CA ARG A 250 4.98 6.00 18.15
C ARG A 250 4.56 5.15 19.33
N PHE A 251 3.35 4.61 19.31
CA PHE A 251 2.85 3.70 20.34
C PHE A 251 3.69 2.42 20.40
N MET A 252 3.97 1.79 19.27
CA MET A 252 4.79 0.57 19.20
C MET A 252 6.21 0.82 19.71
N ALA A 253 6.82 1.95 19.32
CA ALA A 253 8.16 2.33 19.79
C ALA A 253 8.19 2.53 21.32
N ALA A 254 7.20 3.22 21.90
CA ALA A 254 7.10 3.46 23.33
C ALA A 254 6.92 2.17 24.16
N ASN A 255 6.33 1.13 23.55
CA ASN A 255 6.10 -0.16 24.20
C ASN A 255 7.14 -1.23 23.82
N GLY A 256 8.25 -0.86 23.15
CA GLY A 256 9.31 -1.80 22.78
C GLY A 256 8.91 -2.82 21.69
N LEU A 257 7.81 -2.56 20.96
CA LEU A 257 7.33 -3.41 19.87
C LEU A 257 8.06 -3.10 18.57
N ASN A 258 8.20 -4.11 17.69
CA ASN A 258 8.82 -3.90 16.39
C ASN A 258 7.93 -3.02 15.50
N HIS A 259 8.37 -1.80 15.26
CA HIS A 259 7.68 -0.75 14.52
C HIS A 259 8.32 -0.42 13.14
N GLN A 260 9.36 -1.16 12.74
CA GLN A 260 10.13 -0.84 11.52
C GLN A 260 9.27 -0.83 10.26
N GLN A 261 8.38 -1.81 10.11
CA GLN A 261 7.51 -1.91 8.94
C GLN A 261 6.53 -0.71 8.85
N GLN A 262 5.95 -0.31 9.99
CA GLN A 262 5.02 0.82 10.05
C GLN A 262 5.74 2.14 9.80
N SER A 263 6.94 2.29 10.38
CA SER A 263 7.81 3.43 10.11
C SER A 263 8.19 3.54 8.64
N LEU A 264 8.51 2.41 8.00
CA LEU A 264 8.84 2.38 6.56
C LEU A 264 7.64 2.81 5.71
N LYS A 265 6.44 2.28 5.97
CA LYS A 265 5.19 2.68 5.29
C LYS A 265 4.91 4.18 5.48
N LEU A 266 5.10 4.70 6.70
CA LEU A 266 4.94 6.12 7.00
C LEU A 266 5.87 6.99 6.13
N TRP A 267 7.16 6.65 6.06
CA TRP A 267 8.13 7.38 5.26
C TRP A 267 7.87 7.25 3.76
N GLN A 268 7.52 6.08 3.27
CA GLN A 268 7.15 5.88 1.86
C GLN A 268 5.96 6.76 1.47
N ARG A 269 4.96 6.86 2.32
CA ARG A 269 3.77 7.68 2.08
C ARG A 269 4.09 9.18 2.15
N LEU A 270 4.88 9.61 3.13
CA LEU A 270 5.32 10.99 3.27
C LEU A 270 6.18 11.46 2.09
N LEU A 271 7.00 10.56 1.53
CA LEU A 271 7.87 10.85 0.39
C LEU A 271 7.17 10.72 -0.97
N THR A 272 5.86 10.43 -1.03
CA THR A 272 5.10 10.32 -2.29
C THR A 272 5.26 11.53 -3.23
N PRO A 273 5.24 12.79 -2.77
CA PRO A 273 5.48 13.93 -3.66
C PRO A 273 6.87 13.93 -4.28
N LEU A 274 7.89 13.55 -3.51
CA LEU A 274 9.26 13.41 -4.00
C LEU A 274 9.40 12.24 -4.99
N THR A 275 8.72 11.13 -4.71
CA THR A 275 8.63 10.00 -5.65
C THR A 275 8.01 10.44 -6.97
N THR A 276 6.90 11.16 -6.93
CA THR A 276 6.23 11.67 -8.15
C THR A 276 7.12 12.65 -8.92
N ALA A 277 7.86 13.51 -8.21
CA ALA A 277 8.84 14.41 -8.82
C ALA A 277 10.03 13.66 -9.44
N ALA A 278 10.52 12.60 -8.79
CA ALA A 278 11.55 11.71 -9.32
C ALA A 278 11.10 11.04 -10.63
N MET A 279 9.81 10.66 -10.72
CA MET A 279 9.24 10.09 -11.95
C MET A 279 9.28 11.06 -13.13
N VAL A 280 9.00 12.35 -12.89
CA VAL A 280 9.15 13.39 -13.93
C VAL A 280 10.60 13.52 -14.35
N LEU A 281 11.54 13.59 -13.39
CA LEU A 281 12.98 13.66 -13.69
C LEU A 281 13.45 12.46 -14.50
N LEU A 282 13.01 11.26 -14.14
CA LEU A 282 13.32 10.03 -14.85
C LEU A 282 12.78 10.05 -16.29
N ALA A 283 11.63 10.68 -16.53
CA ALA A 283 11.02 10.77 -17.85
C ALA A 283 11.79 11.68 -18.83
N LEU A 284 12.46 12.73 -18.33
CA LEU A 284 13.03 13.80 -19.17
C LEU A 284 14.07 13.31 -20.21
N PRO A 285 15.07 12.47 -19.88
CA PRO A 285 16.02 11.97 -20.86
C PRO A 285 15.36 11.22 -22.02
N PHE A 286 14.32 10.45 -21.72
CA PHE A 286 13.58 9.65 -22.71
C PHE A 286 12.62 10.49 -23.55
N ALA A 287 12.13 11.59 -22.98
CA ALA A 287 11.27 12.53 -23.70
C ALA A 287 12.05 13.36 -24.73
N PHE A 288 13.30 13.73 -24.43
CA PHE A 288 14.16 14.55 -25.29
C PHE A 288 15.04 13.74 -26.25
N GLY A 289 15.00 12.42 -26.22
CA GLY A 289 15.73 11.52 -27.13
C GLY A 289 15.29 11.69 -28.58
N SER A 290 16.15 11.28 -29.55
CA SER A 290 16.03 11.55 -30.98
C SER A 290 14.61 11.32 -31.54
N SER A 291 14.08 12.36 -32.17
CA SER A 291 12.76 12.40 -32.82
C SER A 291 12.79 11.72 -34.19
N ARG A 292 12.99 10.39 -34.25
CA ARG A 292 12.61 9.65 -35.47
C ARG A 292 11.12 9.34 -35.39
N SER A 293 10.39 9.83 -36.37
CA SER A 293 8.94 9.70 -36.54
C SER A 293 8.48 8.25 -36.36
N GLY A 294 7.41 8.03 -35.60
CA GLY A 294 6.69 6.74 -35.52
C GLY A 294 6.74 6.01 -34.18
N GLN A 295 7.32 6.56 -33.10
CA GLN A 295 7.64 5.79 -31.89
C GLN A 295 6.79 6.12 -30.65
N GLN A 296 5.51 6.47 -30.79
CA GLN A 296 4.64 6.66 -29.62
C GLN A 296 4.50 5.36 -28.81
N GLY A 297 4.39 4.20 -29.49
CA GLY A 297 4.33 2.90 -28.85
C GLY A 297 5.59 2.56 -28.07
N THR A 298 6.78 2.83 -28.64
CA THR A 298 8.07 2.59 -27.95
C THR A 298 8.19 3.44 -26.69
N ARG A 299 7.74 4.71 -26.70
CA ARG A 299 7.74 5.60 -25.56
C ARG A 299 6.83 5.09 -24.45
N LEU A 300 5.64 4.61 -24.80
CA LEU A 300 4.71 4.00 -23.85
C LEU A 300 5.36 2.76 -23.18
N VAL A 301 5.91 1.85 -23.98
CA VAL A 301 6.58 0.64 -23.48
C VAL A 301 7.76 1.01 -22.57
N THR A 302 8.59 1.97 -22.98
CA THR A 302 9.71 2.44 -22.14
C THR A 302 9.22 3.02 -20.81
N GLY A 303 8.16 3.82 -20.83
CA GLY A 303 7.56 4.37 -19.62
C GLY A 303 7.03 3.29 -18.69
N ILE A 304 6.36 2.28 -19.22
CA ILE A 304 5.86 1.14 -18.45
C ILE A 304 7.03 0.36 -17.85
N LEU A 305 8.04 0.01 -18.64
CA LEU A 305 9.22 -0.74 -18.17
C LEU A 305 9.96 0.00 -17.06
N LEU A 306 10.17 1.32 -17.19
CA LEU A 306 10.78 2.15 -16.16
C LEU A 306 9.93 2.23 -14.89
N GLY A 307 8.62 2.36 -15.02
CA GLY A 307 7.69 2.35 -13.90
C GLY A 307 7.72 1.02 -13.15
N VAL A 308 7.70 -0.10 -13.87
CA VAL A 308 7.82 -1.45 -13.29
C VAL A 308 9.18 -1.63 -12.61
N ALA A 309 10.28 -1.22 -13.27
CA ALA A 309 11.63 -1.31 -12.70
C ALA A 309 11.74 -0.52 -11.38
N TYR A 310 11.18 0.69 -11.33
CA TYR A 310 11.12 1.46 -10.10
C TYR A 310 10.31 0.75 -9.01
N TYR A 311 9.13 0.24 -9.34
CA TYR A 311 8.24 -0.42 -8.39
C TYR A 311 8.90 -1.68 -7.79
N VAL A 312 9.49 -2.52 -8.65
CA VAL A 312 10.22 -3.73 -8.22
C VAL A 312 11.42 -3.36 -7.35
N ALA A 313 12.25 -2.41 -7.80
CA ALA A 313 13.42 -1.96 -7.04
C ALA A 313 13.02 -1.38 -5.68
N SER A 314 11.96 -0.57 -5.64
CA SER A 314 11.42 -0.02 -4.38
C SER A 314 10.96 -1.11 -3.43
N GLY A 315 10.26 -2.13 -3.91
CA GLY A 315 9.84 -3.29 -3.10
C GLY A 315 11.04 -4.10 -2.58
N VAL A 316 12.02 -4.38 -3.43
CA VAL A 316 13.24 -5.10 -3.03
C VAL A 316 14.01 -4.31 -1.96
N ILE A 317 14.25 -3.02 -2.18
CA ILE A 317 14.99 -2.16 -1.22
C ILE A 317 14.22 -2.05 0.10
N ALA A 318 12.89 -1.92 0.05
CA ALA A 318 12.05 -1.89 1.23
C ALA A 318 12.18 -3.17 2.08
N ASN A 319 12.12 -4.34 1.43
CA ASN A 319 12.30 -5.63 2.11
C ASN A 319 13.72 -5.81 2.66
N LEU A 320 14.75 -5.42 1.89
CA LEU A 320 16.14 -5.45 2.36
C LEU A 320 16.34 -4.52 3.57
N ALA A 321 15.74 -3.34 3.58
CA ALA A 321 15.81 -2.42 4.70
C ALA A 321 15.20 -3.02 5.97
N LEU A 322 14.10 -3.78 5.86
CA LEU A 322 13.50 -4.49 6.99
C LEU A 322 14.38 -5.65 7.46
N LEU A 323 14.93 -6.46 6.55
CA LEU A 323 15.77 -7.60 6.89
C LEU A 323 17.10 -7.19 7.52
N LEU A 324 17.72 -6.13 7.02
CA LEU A 324 19.01 -5.62 7.48
C LEU A 324 18.88 -4.57 8.59
N HIS A 325 17.67 -4.35 9.09
CA HIS A 325 17.37 -3.37 10.16
C HIS A 325 17.89 -1.95 9.85
N TRP A 326 17.83 -1.53 8.57
CA TRP A 326 18.22 -0.17 8.20
C TRP A 326 17.23 0.86 8.75
N PRO A 327 17.67 2.12 8.94
CA PRO A 327 16.74 3.20 9.26
C PRO A 327 15.61 3.27 8.22
N PRO A 328 14.32 3.29 8.63
CA PRO A 328 13.18 3.25 7.72
C PRO A 328 13.18 4.35 6.66
N LEU A 329 13.71 5.53 7.01
CA LEU A 329 13.90 6.64 6.07
C LEU A 329 14.81 6.25 4.88
N LEU A 330 15.91 5.53 5.13
CA LEU A 330 16.82 5.07 4.07
C LEU A 330 16.11 4.08 3.14
N GLY A 331 15.35 3.13 3.70
CA GLY A 331 14.56 2.18 2.91
C GLY A 331 13.54 2.86 1.98
N ALA A 332 12.98 3.99 2.41
CA ALA A 332 12.02 4.76 1.62
C ALA A 332 12.70 5.72 0.63
N ALA A 333 13.81 6.37 1.01
CA ALA A 333 14.45 7.40 0.20
C ALA A 333 15.42 6.84 -0.86
N LEU A 334 16.05 5.69 -0.61
CA LEU A 334 17.07 5.12 -1.50
C LEU A 334 16.55 4.84 -2.92
N PRO A 335 15.36 4.26 -3.12
CA PRO A 335 14.80 4.09 -4.47
C PRO A 335 14.64 5.42 -5.20
N ILE A 336 14.17 6.45 -4.50
CA ILE A 336 14.00 7.80 -5.07
C ILE A 336 15.36 8.34 -5.54
N LEU A 337 16.39 8.22 -4.74
CA LEU A 337 17.75 8.70 -5.07
C LEU A 337 18.33 7.95 -6.26
N ILE A 338 18.23 6.61 -6.29
CA ILE A 338 18.75 5.77 -7.38
C ILE A 338 18.13 6.17 -8.73
N PHE A 339 16.83 6.45 -8.75
CA PHE A 339 16.11 6.80 -9.98
C PHE A 339 16.13 8.30 -10.30
N THR A 340 16.60 9.16 -9.40
CA THR A 340 16.69 10.61 -9.61
C THR A 340 18.10 11.05 -10.03
N ILE A 341 19.14 10.50 -9.42
CA ILE A 341 20.53 10.93 -9.65
C ILE A 341 20.97 10.74 -11.10
N PRO A 342 20.81 9.57 -11.76
CA PRO A 342 21.28 9.40 -13.14
C PRO A 342 20.61 10.37 -14.14
N PRO A 343 19.28 10.56 -14.15
CA PRO A 343 18.65 11.54 -15.01
C PRO A 343 19.12 12.97 -14.76
N LEU A 344 19.35 13.33 -13.49
CA LEU A 344 19.84 14.67 -13.15
C LEU A 344 21.25 14.91 -13.71
N ILE A 345 22.16 13.95 -13.58
CA ILE A 345 23.50 14.02 -14.16
C ILE A 345 23.43 14.15 -15.70
N LEU A 346 22.56 13.36 -16.35
CA LEU A 346 22.37 13.44 -17.81
C LEU A 346 21.82 14.81 -18.24
N LEU A 347 20.91 15.42 -17.48
CA LEU A 347 20.38 16.75 -17.75
C LEU A 347 21.41 17.86 -17.58
N MET A 348 22.34 17.71 -16.63
CA MET A 348 23.40 18.71 -16.36
C MET A 348 24.55 18.63 -17.39
N ARG A 349 24.76 17.47 -18.03
CA ARG A 349 25.81 17.27 -19.05
C ARG A 349 25.39 17.66 -20.47
N GLN A 350 24.11 17.91 -20.69
CA GLN A 350 23.51 18.30 -21.99
C GLN A 350 23.09 19.77 -22.01
#